data_e12948300802a99d832644cc7dfc640c
#
_entry.id   e12948300802a99d832644cc7dfc640c
#
_cell.length_a   1.000
_cell.length_b   1.000
_cell.length_c   1.000
_cell.angle_alpha   90.00
_cell.angle_beta   90.00
_cell.angle_gamma   90.00
#
_symmetry.space_group_name_H-M   'P 1'
#
loop_
_entity.id
_entity.type
_entity.pdbx_description
1 polymer ?
#
loop_
_entity_poly.entity_id
_entity_poly.type
_entity_poly.pdbx_seq_one_letter_code
_entity_poly.pdbx_strand_id
1 'polypeptide(L)'
;MKRIAFLLCVISIALSCYAQNQTLDDYVSSVKEKSCAPIDYIFNLFENSDIVVIGERDHRDTTQYELILDLLKDPRFAQEVGYVYTEVGCVNRTKDVNKLLCGRYKSDKAFNDALYTYLRNEDFNPLWDKYNRVQFLRGLYEINRNSKHKITLGLTDCNFSWKRIKTAEEYKNFDDSPACAYRDSTMCLHFSKMYAKQKLKNGKRKALVITNHPHALNATFEGSDYHRQGKWLKERYGNDNVKIVMLNWTEYTNSNDQQTSLVADGLWDATFEVVDCQPFGMDIKGTPFGHTPYFNDRYGKMKWEDVADGVIYYRPCYETVLTIGIPGIVSADFEEEFMRRIKIYFEAMELSVPTLEEAKPAYDRFVSFPGTYPQSPDSVRESIRKLLAE
;
A
#
# COMPACT_ATOMS: atom_id res chain seq x y z
N MET A 1 56.34 12.82 -7.73
CA MET A 1 55.00 13.45 -7.86
C MET A 1 54.24 13.02 -9.12
N LYS A 2 54.80 12.94 -10.31
CA LYS A 2 54.11 12.51 -11.55
C LYS A 2 53.56 11.07 -11.55
N ARG A 3 54.23 10.11 -10.86
CA ARG A 3 53.79 8.69 -10.78
C ARG A 3 52.64 8.48 -9.82
N ILE A 4 52.50 9.28 -8.77
CA ILE A 4 51.36 9.23 -7.81
C ILE A 4 50.09 9.82 -8.45
N ALA A 5 50.22 10.89 -9.23
CA ALA A 5 49.08 11.47 -9.95
C ALA A 5 48.50 10.51 -11.02
N PHE A 6 49.36 9.73 -11.70
CA PHE A 6 48.92 8.74 -12.68
C PHE A 6 48.19 7.55 -12.02
N LEU A 7 48.62 7.12 -10.83
CA LEU A 7 47.99 6.03 -10.10
C LEU A 7 46.60 6.48 -9.56
N LEU A 8 46.49 7.72 -9.10
CA LEU A 8 45.19 8.30 -8.65
C LEU A 8 44.22 8.48 -9.81
N CYS A 9 44.65 8.87 -10.99
CA CYS A 9 43.82 8.93 -12.20
C CYS A 9 43.33 7.55 -12.65
N VAL A 10 44.17 6.51 -12.59
CA VAL A 10 43.78 5.15 -12.96
C VAL A 10 42.80 4.57 -11.97
N ILE A 11 42.95 4.86 -10.66
CA ILE A 11 41.99 4.45 -9.61
C ILE A 11 40.68 5.21 -9.76
N SER A 12 40.68 6.50 -10.08
CA SER A 12 39.47 7.28 -10.35
C SER A 12 38.72 6.79 -11.59
N ILE A 13 39.44 6.38 -12.66
CA ILE A 13 38.83 5.80 -13.86
C ILE A 13 38.28 4.40 -13.57
N ALA A 14 38.96 3.59 -12.76
CA ALA A 14 38.48 2.27 -12.37
C ALA A 14 37.23 2.35 -11.43
N LEU A 15 37.12 3.39 -10.62
CA LEU A 15 35.93 3.64 -9.79
C LEU A 15 34.75 4.24 -10.58
N SER A 16 35.01 4.88 -11.74
CA SER A 16 33.96 5.42 -12.60
C SER A 16 33.38 4.35 -13.58
N CYS A 17 34.00 3.18 -13.71
CA CYS A 17 33.54 2.10 -14.57
C CYS A 17 32.58 1.11 -13.87
N TYR A 18 32.21 1.31 -12.63
CA TYR A 18 31.27 0.43 -11.89
C TYR A 18 29.83 0.93 -11.80
N ALA A 19 29.42 1.90 -12.62
CA ALA A 19 28.03 2.01 -12.99
C ALA A 19 27.79 1.09 -14.21
N GLN A 20 27.82 -0.22 -13.99
CA GLN A 20 27.40 -1.19 -15.00
C GLN A 20 25.94 -0.90 -15.30
N ASN A 21 25.62 -0.39 -16.49
CA ASN A 21 24.25 -0.30 -16.96
C ASN A 21 23.66 -1.71 -16.91
N GLN A 22 22.72 -1.95 -16.02
CA GLN A 22 22.08 -3.25 -15.88
C GLN A 22 21.24 -3.51 -17.12
N THR A 23 21.40 -4.68 -17.70
CA THR A 23 20.69 -5.10 -18.92
C THR A 23 19.41 -5.86 -18.58
N LEU A 24 18.50 -5.97 -19.54
CA LEU A 24 17.30 -6.80 -19.40
C LEU A 24 17.66 -8.25 -19.00
N ASP A 25 18.72 -8.81 -19.55
CA ASP A 25 19.18 -10.16 -19.23
C ASP A 25 19.63 -10.33 -17.77
N ASP A 26 20.20 -9.28 -17.15
CA ASP A 26 20.56 -9.31 -15.73
C ASP A 26 19.31 -9.41 -14.84
N TYR A 27 18.26 -8.64 -15.17
CA TYR A 27 16.97 -8.70 -14.47
C TYR A 27 16.29 -10.06 -14.65
N VAL A 28 16.21 -10.55 -15.89
CA VAL A 28 15.59 -11.85 -16.21
C VAL A 28 16.32 -13.00 -15.51
N SER A 29 17.65 -13.00 -15.52
CA SER A 29 18.46 -14.00 -14.82
C SER A 29 18.18 -13.99 -13.31
N SER A 30 18.12 -12.80 -12.73
CA SER A 30 17.80 -12.64 -11.31
C SER A 30 16.41 -13.21 -10.93
N VAL A 31 15.39 -12.98 -11.76
CA VAL A 31 14.05 -13.54 -11.55
C VAL A 31 14.10 -15.07 -11.65
N LYS A 32 14.71 -15.63 -12.69
CA LYS A 32 14.80 -17.09 -12.88
C LYS A 32 15.53 -17.81 -11.74
N GLU A 33 16.52 -17.16 -11.13
CA GLU A 33 17.34 -17.76 -10.08
C GLU A 33 16.73 -17.61 -8.68
N LYS A 34 16.03 -16.51 -8.39
CA LYS A 34 15.72 -16.10 -7.01
C LYS A 34 14.24 -15.97 -6.70
N SER A 35 13.37 -16.02 -7.70
CA SER A 35 11.94 -15.78 -7.45
C SER A 35 11.16 -17.06 -7.14
N CYS A 36 10.02 -16.88 -6.51
CA CYS A 36 9.01 -17.92 -6.32
C CYS A 36 7.60 -17.32 -6.44
N ALA A 37 6.57 -18.15 -6.34
CA ALA A 37 5.18 -17.66 -6.37
C ALA A 37 4.93 -16.62 -5.27
N PRO A 38 4.14 -15.56 -5.51
CA PRO A 38 3.96 -14.43 -4.58
C PRO A 38 3.52 -14.84 -3.18
N ILE A 39 2.57 -15.76 -3.08
CA ILE A 39 2.05 -16.23 -1.78
C ILE A 39 3.12 -17.00 -1.01
N ASP A 40 3.85 -17.90 -1.68
CA ASP A 40 4.94 -18.64 -1.06
C ASP A 40 6.09 -17.73 -0.65
N TYR A 41 6.39 -16.70 -1.45
CA TYR A 41 7.36 -15.67 -1.09
C TYR A 41 7.01 -14.99 0.23
N ILE A 42 5.76 -14.58 0.42
CA ILE A 42 5.32 -13.94 1.67
C ILE A 42 5.43 -14.91 2.86
N PHE A 43 5.09 -16.20 2.68
CA PHE A 43 5.26 -17.19 3.75
C PHE A 43 6.73 -17.46 4.07
N ASN A 44 7.62 -17.51 3.06
CA ASN A 44 9.07 -17.63 3.27
C ASN A 44 9.61 -16.45 4.10
N LEU A 45 9.13 -15.22 3.86
CA LEU A 45 9.46 -14.07 4.70
C LEU A 45 9.01 -14.30 6.15
N PHE A 46 7.81 -14.82 6.37
CA PHE A 46 7.30 -15.12 7.71
C PHE A 46 8.04 -16.27 8.43
N GLU A 47 8.84 -17.06 7.76
CA GLU A 47 9.69 -18.05 8.44
C GLU A 47 10.76 -17.38 9.29
N ASN A 48 11.30 -16.26 8.79
CA ASN A 48 12.46 -15.56 9.36
C ASN A 48 12.13 -14.18 9.92
N SER A 49 10.91 -13.70 9.78
CA SER A 49 10.46 -12.39 10.28
C SER A 49 9.08 -12.49 10.93
N ASP A 50 8.81 -11.57 11.85
CA ASP A 50 7.53 -11.50 12.56
C ASP A 50 6.54 -10.56 11.87
N ILE A 51 7.01 -9.57 11.12
CA ILE A 51 6.21 -8.53 10.51
C ILE A 51 6.56 -8.44 9.02
N VAL A 52 5.56 -8.63 8.17
CA VAL A 52 5.67 -8.36 6.72
C VAL A 52 4.80 -7.15 6.40
N VAL A 53 5.39 -6.16 5.75
CA VAL A 53 4.73 -4.94 5.29
C VAL A 53 4.55 -5.06 3.78
N ILE A 54 3.32 -4.96 3.29
CA ILE A 54 3.03 -4.83 1.85
C ILE A 54 2.80 -3.35 1.57
N GLY A 55 3.62 -2.78 0.69
CA GLY A 55 3.43 -1.46 0.11
C GLY A 55 2.32 -1.50 -0.93
N GLU A 56 1.14 -1.07 -0.52
CA GLU A 56 -0.03 -0.93 -1.38
C GLU A 56 0.23 0.13 -2.45
N ARG A 57 -0.16 -0.13 -3.69
CA ARG A 57 -0.07 0.83 -4.80
C ARG A 57 -1.01 2.03 -4.55
N ASP A 58 -1.90 2.30 -5.46
CA ASP A 58 -2.96 3.29 -5.27
C ASP A 58 -4.10 2.69 -4.40
N HIS A 59 -4.65 3.46 -3.48
CA HIS A 59 -5.79 3.03 -2.65
C HIS A 59 -7.05 2.65 -3.44
N ARG A 60 -7.12 3.03 -4.71
CA ARG A 60 -8.21 2.69 -5.63
C ARG A 60 -7.99 1.37 -6.37
N ASP A 61 -6.76 0.83 -6.34
CA ASP A 61 -6.39 -0.35 -7.11
C ASP A 61 -7.08 -1.60 -6.57
N THR A 62 -7.90 -2.19 -7.42
CA THR A 62 -8.62 -3.43 -7.08
C THR A 62 -7.78 -4.67 -7.38
N THR A 63 -6.84 -4.61 -8.32
CA THR A 63 -6.04 -5.78 -8.72
C THR A 63 -5.06 -6.22 -7.63
N GLN A 64 -4.52 -5.30 -6.85
CA GLN A 64 -3.68 -5.66 -5.69
C GLN A 64 -4.45 -6.41 -4.61
N TYR A 65 -5.75 -6.11 -4.45
CA TYR A 65 -6.59 -6.79 -3.46
C TYR A 65 -6.99 -8.20 -3.88
N GLU A 66 -6.88 -8.56 -5.16
CA GLU A 66 -6.97 -9.95 -5.61
C GLU A 66 -5.86 -10.78 -4.97
N LEU A 67 -4.59 -10.35 -5.11
CA LEU A 67 -3.43 -11.00 -4.48
C LEU A 67 -3.56 -11.05 -2.95
N ILE A 68 -3.92 -9.92 -2.34
CA ILE A 68 -4.06 -9.84 -0.88
C ILE A 68 -5.14 -10.82 -0.39
N LEU A 69 -6.30 -10.88 -1.04
CA LEU A 69 -7.36 -11.81 -0.66
C LEU A 69 -6.98 -13.26 -0.89
N ASP A 70 -6.22 -13.57 -1.94
CA ASP A 70 -5.74 -14.92 -2.20
C ASP A 70 -4.72 -15.36 -1.13
N LEU A 71 -3.83 -14.47 -0.70
CA LEU A 71 -2.96 -14.69 0.46
C LEU A 71 -3.78 -14.98 1.74
N LEU A 72 -4.82 -14.18 2.01
CA LEU A 72 -5.64 -14.33 3.21
C LEU A 72 -6.53 -15.59 3.18
N LYS A 73 -6.89 -16.09 1.99
CA LYS A 73 -7.63 -17.37 1.82
C LYS A 73 -6.75 -18.59 2.06
N ASP A 74 -5.43 -18.47 1.88
CA ASP A 74 -4.52 -19.58 2.15
C ASP A 74 -4.64 -20.01 3.63
N PRO A 75 -4.92 -21.30 3.91
CA PRO A 75 -5.11 -21.76 5.29
C PRO A 75 -3.93 -21.46 6.21
N ARG A 76 -2.71 -21.41 5.69
CA ARG A 76 -1.49 -21.06 6.44
C ARG A 76 -1.64 -19.70 7.09
N PHE A 77 -2.26 -18.72 6.39
CA PHE A 77 -2.37 -17.36 6.91
C PHE A 77 -3.16 -17.32 8.23
N ALA A 78 -4.34 -17.87 8.28
CA ALA A 78 -5.17 -17.87 9.48
C ALA A 78 -4.58 -18.72 10.62
N GLN A 79 -3.80 -19.76 10.29
CA GLN A 79 -3.18 -20.67 11.26
C GLN A 79 -1.90 -20.09 11.87
N GLU A 80 -1.04 -19.47 11.06
CA GLU A 80 0.30 -19.05 11.45
C GLU A 80 0.42 -17.56 11.73
N VAL A 81 -0.30 -16.71 10.98
CA VAL A 81 -0.28 -15.26 11.10
C VAL A 81 -1.55 -14.76 11.79
N GLY A 82 -2.69 -14.82 11.13
CA GLY A 82 -4.02 -14.53 11.66
C GLY A 82 -4.31 -13.06 11.98
N TYR A 83 -3.39 -12.13 11.69
CA TYR A 83 -3.54 -10.70 11.96
C TYR A 83 -3.11 -9.87 10.77
N VAL A 84 -4.01 -9.00 10.34
CA VAL A 84 -3.79 -8.00 9.30
C VAL A 84 -3.95 -6.62 9.91
N TYR A 85 -3.09 -5.70 9.58
CA TYR A 85 -3.18 -4.29 9.96
C TYR A 85 -3.24 -3.45 8.71
N THR A 86 -4.18 -2.50 8.65
CA THR A 86 -4.31 -1.60 7.51
C THR A 86 -4.13 -0.15 7.93
N GLU A 87 -3.53 0.65 7.06
CA GLU A 87 -3.54 2.10 7.13
C GLU A 87 -4.97 2.61 7.09
N VAL A 88 -5.74 2.18 6.09
CA VAL A 88 -7.13 2.62 5.90
C VAL A 88 -7.99 2.21 7.09
N GLY A 89 -8.61 3.21 7.70
CA GLY A 89 -9.52 3.08 8.82
C GLY A 89 -8.96 3.56 10.17
N CYS A 90 -9.75 4.36 10.87
CA CYS A 90 -9.40 4.94 12.16
C CYS A 90 -9.25 3.89 13.26
N VAL A 91 -8.20 3.98 14.07
CA VAL A 91 -7.85 3.00 15.11
C VAL A 91 -9.01 2.69 16.08
N ASN A 92 -9.80 3.68 16.43
CA ASN A 92 -10.96 3.52 17.32
C ASN A 92 -12.10 2.70 16.70
N ARG A 93 -12.07 2.41 15.39
CA ARG A 93 -13.05 1.57 14.69
C ARG A 93 -12.61 0.09 14.61
N THR A 94 -11.41 -0.25 15.12
CA THR A 94 -10.89 -1.64 15.11
C THR A 94 -11.84 -2.65 15.74
N LYS A 95 -12.50 -2.29 16.86
CA LYS A 95 -13.46 -3.19 17.50
C LYS A 95 -14.71 -3.40 16.66
N ASP A 96 -15.17 -2.35 15.98
CA ASP A 96 -16.39 -2.39 15.18
C ASP A 96 -16.18 -3.20 13.89
N VAL A 97 -15.03 -3.04 13.21
CA VAL A 97 -14.72 -3.85 12.03
C VAL A 97 -14.62 -5.33 12.36
N ASN A 98 -14.00 -5.70 13.48
CA ASN A 98 -13.93 -7.11 13.86
C ASN A 98 -15.29 -7.68 14.28
N LYS A 99 -16.18 -6.86 14.87
CA LYS A 99 -17.57 -7.23 15.11
C LYS A 99 -18.30 -7.48 13.78
N LEU A 100 -18.10 -6.65 12.77
CA LEU A 100 -18.62 -6.84 11.41
C LEU A 100 -18.11 -8.15 10.81
N LEU A 101 -16.78 -8.35 10.78
CA LEU A 101 -16.11 -9.47 10.11
C LEU A 101 -16.34 -10.84 10.77
N CYS A 102 -16.72 -10.87 12.04
CA CYS A 102 -17.02 -12.10 12.79
C CYS A 102 -18.51 -12.25 13.10
N GLY A 103 -19.35 -11.30 12.65
CA GLY A 103 -20.80 -11.32 12.87
C GLY A 103 -21.51 -12.45 12.16
N ARG A 104 -22.68 -12.83 12.68
CA ARG A 104 -23.59 -13.77 12.01
C ARG A 104 -24.79 -12.99 11.45
N TYR A 105 -24.93 -13.01 10.14
CA TYR A 105 -25.98 -12.30 9.43
C TYR A 105 -26.99 -13.28 8.85
N LYS A 106 -28.28 -12.91 8.91
CA LYS A 106 -29.39 -13.75 8.41
C LYS A 106 -29.45 -13.82 6.88
N SER A 107 -28.85 -12.84 6.18
CA SER A 107 -28.81 -12.75 4.73
C SER A 107 -27.64 -11.85 4.29
N ASP A 108 -27.26 -11.94 3.01
CA ASP A 108 -26.28 -11.07 2.41
C ASP A 108 -26.70 -9.60 2.44
N LYS A 109 -28.03 -9.32 2.32
CA LYS A 109 -28.56 -7.97 2.52
C LYS A 109 -28.25 -7.44 3.91
N ALA A 110 -28.50 -8.24 4.96
CA ALA A 110 -28.25 -7.83 6.34
C ALA A 110 -26.74 -7.58 6.60
N PHE A 111 -25.85 -8.35 5.96
CA PHE A 111 -24.41 -8.09 5.99
C PHE A 111 -24.07 -6.79 5.26
N ASN A 112 -24.63 -6.56 4.06
CA ASN A 112 -24.39 -5.34 3.28
C ASN A 112 -24.85 -4.08 4.01
N ASP A 113 -25.99 -4.11 4.65
CA ASP A 113 -26.51 -3.01 5.46
C ASP A 113 -25.56 -2.69 6.63
N ALA A 114 -25.03 -3.72 7.29
CA ALA A 114 -24.04 -3.58 8.36
C ALA A 114 -22.69 -3.06 7.85
N LEU A 115 -22.23 -3.56 6.69
CA LEU A 115 -20.99 -3.12 6.03
C LEU A 115 -21.08 -1.64 5.65
N TYR A 116 -22.18 -1.19 5.05
CA TYR A 116 -22.35 0.21 4.66
C TYR A 116 -22.44 1.12 5.88
N THR A 117 -23.13 0.68 6.93
CA THR A 117 -23.17 1.40 8.21
C THR A 117 -21.78 1.55 8.82
N TYR A 118 -20.92 0.53 8.69
CA TYR A 118 -19.53 0.59 9.13
C TYR A 118 -18.71 1.55 8.26
N LEU A 119 -18.73 1.41 6.92
CA LEU A 119 -17.97 2.21 5.97
C LEU A 119 -18.25 3.71 6.09
N ARG A 120 -19.51 4.09 6.34
CA ARG A 120 -19.89 5.50 6.58
C ARG A 120 -19.18 6.13 7.79
N ASN A 121 -18.56 5.33 8.65
CA ASN A 121 -17.92 5.79 9.89
C ASN A 121 -16.48 5.27 10.06
N GLU A 122 -15.89 4.73 9.02
CA GLU A 122 -14.57 4.10 9.09
C GLU A 122 -13.44 5.10 9.17
N ASP A 123 -13.57 6.24 8.48
CA ASP A 123 -12.48 7.14 8.14
C ASP A 123 -12.76 8.59 8.54
N PHE A 124 -11.74 9.43 8.53
CA PHE A 124 -11.83 10.87 8.78
C PHE A 124 -12.20 11.67 7.51
N ASN A 125 -12.08 11.11 6.31
CA ASN A 125 -12.71 11.70 5.13
C ASN A 125 -14.24 11.71 5.29
N PRO A 126 -14.96 12.59 4.61
CA PRO A 126 -16.44 12.60 4.64
C PRO A 126 -17.03 11.22 4.39
N LEU A 127 -16.41 10.48 3.47
CA LEU A 127 -16.67 9.09 3.15
C LEU A 127 -15.47 8.52 2.38
N TRP A 128 -15.01 7.33 2.73
CA TRP A 128 -14.00 6.61 1.94
C TRP A 128 -14.68 5.92 0.76
N ASP A 129 -14.46 6.41 -0.45
CA ASP A 129 -15.18 6.03 -1.67
C ASP A 129 -14.49 4.93 -2.50
N LYS A 130 -13.42 4.32 -2.00
CA LYS A 130 -12.66 3.31 -2.76
C LYS A 130 -13.36 1.96 -2.70
N TYR A 131 -13.88 1.50 -3.86
CA TYR A 131 -14.70 0.27 -3.92
C TYR A 131 -13.93 -1.00 -3.55
N ASN A 132 -12.62 -1.03 -3.78
CA ASN A 132 -11.76 -2.14 -3.36
C ASN A 132 -11.80 -2.39 -1.83
N ARG A 133 -12.08 -1.34 -1.03
CA ARG A 133 -12.30 -1.50 0.42
C ARG A 133 -13.53 -2.32 0.73
N VAL A 134 -14.61 -2.14 -0.02
CA VAL A 134 -15.82 -2.97 0.06
C VAL A 134 -15.49 -4.42 -0.27
N GLN A 135 -14.73 -4.64 -1.36
CA GLN A 135 -14.31 -5.98 -1.79
C GLN A 135 -13.43 -6.66 -0.74
N PHE A 136 -12.45 -5.93 -0.19
CA PHE A 136 -11.57 -6.44 0.86
C PHE A 136 -12.33 -6.87 2.11
N LEU A 137 -13.19 -6.00 2.65
CA LEU A 137 -13.94 -6.31 3.87
C LEU A 137 -14.94 -7.44 3.64
N ARG A 138 -15.58 -7.50 2.47
CA ARG A 138 -16.45 -8.61 2.09
C ARG A 138 -15.68 -9.93 1.97
N GLY A 139 -14.54 -9.92 1.28
CA GLY A 139 -13.66 -11.08 1.14
C GLY A 139 -13.17 -11.60 2.48
N LEU A 140 -12.75 -10.69 3.36
CA LEU A 140 -12.29 -11.05 4.70
C LEU A 140 -13.42 -11.60 5.59
N TYR A 141 -14.65 -11.06 5.45
CA TYR A 141 -15.83 -11.62 6.10
C TYR A 141 -16.10 -13.07 5.64
N GLU A 142 -16.06 -13.34 4.32
CA GLU A 142 -16.27 -14.68 3.77
C GLU A 142 -15.19 -15.67 4.23
N ILE A 143 -13.93 -15.24 4.26
CA ILE A 143 -12.83 -16.05 4.80
C ILE A 143 -13.12 -16.38 6.28
N ASN A 144 -13.46 -15.39 7.05
CA ASN A 144 -13.76 -15.59 8.47
C ASN A 144 -15.01 -16.45 8.70
N ARG A 145 -16.05 -16.29 7.89
CA ARG A 145 -17.27 -17.10 7.98
C ARG A 145 -16.96 -18.60 7.79
N ASN A 146 -16.07 -18.92 6.85
CA ASN A 146 -15.79 -20.30 6.43
C ASN A 146 -14.59 -20.94 7.16
N SER A 147 -13.83 -20.19 7.96
CA SER A 147 -12.65 -20.70 8.67
C SER A 147 -12.91 -20.91 10.17
N LYS A 148 -12.26 -21.95 10.74
CA LYS A 148 -12.18 -22.13 12.21
C LYS A 148 -11.27 -21.07 12.85
N HIS A 149 -10.20 -20.71 12.16
CA HIS A 149 -9.23 -19.70 12.60
C HIS A 149 -9.60 -18.36 11.98
N LYS A 150 -9.99 -17.40 12.82
CA LYS A 150 -10.40 -16.08 12.34
C LYS A 150 -9.19 -15.19 12.13
N ILE A 151 -9.26 -14.39 11.08
CA ILE A 151 -8.32 -13.30 10.83
C ILE A 151 -8.85 -12.05 11.52
N THR A 152 -7.99 -11.41 12.29
CA THR A 152 -8.29 -10.15 13.00
C THR A 152 -7.74 -8.99 12.18
N LEU A 153 -8.56 -7.96 11.98
CA LEU A 153 -8.16 -6.72 11.31
C LEU A 153 -7.88 -5.62 12.33
N GLY A 154 -6.68 -5.07 12.34
CA GLY A 154 -6.30 -3.89 13.09
C GLY A 154 -6.27 -2.66 12.19
N LEU A 155 -6.84 -1.56 12.62
CA LEU A 155 -6.82 -0.28 11.93
C LEU A 155 -5.79 0.61 12.59
N THR A 156 -4.91 1.24 11.82
CA THR A 156 -3.76 1.93 12.42
C THR A 156 -3.82 3.44 12.34
N ASP A 157 -4.74 4.00 11.56
CA ASP A 157 -4.83 5.43 11.35
C ASP A 157 -5.29 6.23 12.58
N CYS A 158 -5.32 7.55 12.45
CA CYS A 158 -5.66 8.49 13.51
C CYS A 158 -6.98 8.17 14.21
N ASN A 159 -7.11 8.53 15.48
CA ASN A 159 -8.35 8.39 16.22
C ASN A 159 -9.31 9.50 15.83
N PHE A 160 -10.39 9.16 15.14
CA PHE A 160 -11.36 10.13 14.64
C PHE A 160 -12.79 9.67 14.80
N SER A 161 -13.73 10.64 14.90
CA SER A 161 -15.16 10.38 14.87
C SER A 161 -15.94 11.61 14.41
N TRP A 162 -16.67 11.49 13.31
CA TRP A 162 -17.58 12.52 12.80
C TRP A 162 -18.64 12.98 13.82
N LYS A 163 -18.97 12.16 14.81
CA LYS A 163 -19.88 12.54 15.89
C LYS A 163 -19.32 13.67 16.76
N ARG A 164 -17.99 13.81 16.82
CA ARG A 164 -17.30 14.84 17.64
C ARG A 164 -17.00 16.12 16.85
N ILE A 165 -17.01 16.04 15.53
CA ILE A 165 -16.69 17.16 14.65
C ILE A 165 -17.98 17.84 14.21
N LYS A 166 -18.15 19.11 14.57
CA LYS A 166 -19.35 19.92 14.29
C LYS A 166 -19.07 21.12 13.41
N THR A 167 -17.81 21.57 13.35
CA THR A 167 -17.38 22.75 12.61
C THR A 167 -16.13 22.49 11.77
N ALA A 168 -15.90 23.32 10.78
CA ALA A 168 -14.67 23.31 9.97
C ALA A 168 -13.42 23.55 10.83
N GLU A 169 -13.50 24.43 11.84
CA GLU A 169 -12.40 24.67 12.77
C GLU A 169 -12.04 23.43 13.59
N GLU A 170 -13.02 22.68 14.10
CA GLU A 170 -12.78 21.43 14.81
C GLU A 170 -12.14 20.38 13.91
N TYR A 171 -12.54 20.33 12.63
CA TYR A 171 -11.91 19.42 11.66
C TYR A 171 -10.46 19.83 11.38
N LYS A 172 -10.21 21.13 11.15
CA LYS A 172 -8.86 21.67 10.94
C LYS A 172 -7.96 21.40 12.14
N ASN A 173 -8.45 21.62 13.35
CA ASN A 173 -7.72 21.31 14.59
C ASN A 173 -7.38 19.81 14.71
N PHE A 174 -8.23 18.92 14.20
CA PHE A 174 -7.91 17.50 14.12
C PHE A 174 -6.82 17.25 13.07
N ASP A 175 -6.95 17.81 11.87
CA ASP A 175 -6.00 17.63 10.75
C ASP A 175 -4.61 18.18 11.09
N ASP A 176 -4.55 19.36 11.72
CA ASP A 176 -3.32 20.00 12.20
C ASP A 176 -2.75 19.35 13.50
N SER A 177 -3.43 18.36 14.04
CA SER A 177 -2.97 17.72 15.29
C SER A 177 -1.65 16.98 15.10
N PRO A 178 -0.80 16.86 16.14
CA PRO A 178 0.44 16.09 16.04
C PRO A 178 0.24 14.64 15.59
N ALA A 179 -0.92 14.05 15.88
CA ALA A 179 -1.25 12.70 15.46
C ALA A 179 -1.42 12.58 13.94
N CYS A 180 -1.98 13.59 13.27
CA CYS A 180 -2.12 13.64 11.82
C CYS A 180 -0.86 14.16 11.14
N ALA A 181 -0.22 15.21 11.69
CA ALA A 181 1.03 15.75 11.17
C ALA A 181 2.16 14.70 11.15
N TYR A 182 2.25 13.85 12.17
CA TYR A 182 3.19 12.73 12.27
C TYR A 182 2.49 11.39 12.09
N ARG A 183 1.66 11.28 11.06
CA ARG A 183 0.76 10.14 10.81
C ARG A 183 1.50 8.79 10.76
N ASP A 184 2.67 8.72 10.14
CA ASP A 184 3.47 7.49 10.06
C ASP A 184 3.89 6.96 11.44
N SER A 185 4.36 7.84 12.33
CA SER A 185 4.69 7.46 13.70
C SER A 185 3.45 7.08 14.52
N THR A 186 2.32 7.76 14.27
CA THR A 186 1.02 7.47 14.90
C THR A 186 0.53 6.08 14.50
N MET A 187 0.60 5.73 13.21
CA MET A 187 0.25 4.40 12.72
C MET A 187 1.15 3.31 13.32
N CYS A 188 2.46 3.55 13.39
CA CYS A 188 3.39 2.64 14.04
C CYS A 188 3.07 2.46 15.54
N LEU A 189 2.71 3.53 16.25
CA LEU A 189 2.32 3.47 17.66
C LEU A 189 1.03 2.67 17.87
N HIS A 190 0.02 2.89 17.03
CA HIS A 190 -1.24 2.16 17.09
C HIS A 190 -1.05 0.68 16.78
N PHE A 191 -0.31 0.37 15.72
CA PHE A 191 0.12 -0.99 15.41
C PHE A 191 0.77 -1.64 16.62
N SER A 192 1.78 -1.00 17.20
CA SER A 192 2.56 -1.54 18.32
C SER A 192 1.70 -1.86 19.54
N LYS A 193 0.74 -0.99 19.88
CA LYS A 193 -0.19 -1.20 21.00
C LYS A 193 -1.09 -2.41 20.78
N MET A 194 -1.51 -2.66 19.55
CA MET A 194 -2.35 -3.80 19.19
C MET A 194 -1.50 -5.08 19.05
N TYR A 195 -0.36 -5.00 18.39
CA TYR A 195 0.57 -6.10 18.19
C TYR A 195 1.04 -6.72 19.52
N ALA A 196 1.36 -5.89 20.51
CA ALA A 196 1.76 -6.36 21.84
C ALA A 196 0.66 -7.20 22.55
N LYS A 197 -0.61 -6.99 22.19
CA LYS A 197 -1.78 -7.69 22.76
C LYS A 197 -2.24 -8.89 21.92
N GLN A 198 -1.60 -9.16 20.77
CA GLN A 198 -1.94 -10.31 19.95
C GLN A 198 -1.78 -11.62 20.71
N LYS A 199 -2.67 -12.56 20.41
CA LYS A 199 -2.49 -13.96 20.81
C LYS A 199 -1.38 -14.59 19.99
N LEU A 200 -0.52 -15.34 20.64
CA LEU A 200 0.53 -16.09 19.96
C LEU A 200 -0.07 -17.17 19.07
N LYS A 201 0.49 -17.34 17.89
CA LYS A 201 0.26 -18.46 16.98
C LYS A 201 1.55 -19.29 16.96
N ASN A 202 1.48 -20.56 17.33
CA ASN A 202 2.66 -21.43 17.41
C ASN A 202 3.82 -20.78 18.22
N GLY A 203 3.49 -20.09 19.31
CA GLY A 203 4.49 -19.42 20.16
C GLY A 203 5.04 -18.10 19.62
N LYS A 204 4.65 -17.65 18.43
CA LYS A 204 5.11 -16.41 17.78
C LYS A 204 3.98 -15.40 17.59
N ARG A 205 4.34 -14.11 17.48
CA ARG A 205 3.47 -13.05 16.98
C ARG A 205 3.89 -12.74 15.56
N LYS A 206 3.00 -12.97 14.62
CA LYS A 206 3.21 -12.59 13.22
C LYS A 206 2.13 -11.59 12.80
N ALA A 207 2.46 -10.65 11.92
CA ALA A 207 1.53 -9.63 11.44
C ALA A 207 1.79 -9.27 9.99
N LEU A 208 0.73 -9.20 9.20
CA LEU A 208 0.74 -8.56 7.90
C LEU A 208 0.32 -7.09 8.07
N VAL A 209 1.11 -6.15 7.59
CA VAL A 209 0.77 -4.72 7.54
C VAL A 209 0.56 -4.34 6.08
N ILE A 210 -0.58 -3.74 5.77
CA ILE A 210 -0.91 -3.21 4.44
C ILE A 210 -1.02 -1.70 4.58
N THR A 211 -0.13 -1.00 3.93
CA THR A 211 -0.07 0.46 3.97
C THR A 211 0.32 0.99 2.60
N ASN A 212 -0.12 2.20 2.27
CA ASN A 212 0.18 2.78 0.97
C ASN A 212 1.69 2.87 0.73
N HIS A 213 2.08 2.75 -0.54
CA HIS A 213 3.48 2.71 -0.99
C HIS A 213 4.40 3.70 -0.25
N PRO A 214 4.11 5.02 -0.17
CA PRO A 214 4.99 5.95 0.52
C PRO A 214 5.16 5.66 2.01
N HIS A 215 4.11 5.17 2.68
CA HIS A 215 4.16 4.84 4.11
C HIS A 215 4.94 3.55 4.39
N ALA A 216 4.97 2.61 3.44
CA ALA A 216 5.67 1.34 3.59
C ALA A 216 7.20 1.49 3.62
N LEU A 217 7.75 2.53 3.01
CA LEU A 217 9.18 2.68 2.77
C LEU A 217 10.03 2.67 4.05
N ASN A 218 11.21 2.03 3.97
CA ASN A 218 12.30 2.22 4.92
C ASN A 218 13.02 3.54 4.63
N ALA A 219 12.34 4.67 4.77
CA ALA A 219 12.88 5.96 4.35
C ALA A 219 12.54 7.09 5.33
N THR A 220 13.36 8.14 5.28
CA THR A 220 13.19 9.40 6.00
C THR A 220 13.16 10.52 4.97
N PHE A 221 12.33 11.53 5.14
CA PHE A 221 12.40 12.71 4.28
C PHE A 221 13.76 13.39 4.39
N GLU A 222 14.34 13.72 3.26
CA GLU A 222 15.64 14.39 3.19
C GLU A 222 15.62 15.71 3.98
N GLY A 223 16.64 15.89 4.82
CA GLY A 223 16.77 17.09 5.65
C GLY A 223 15.80 17.19 6.83
N SER A 224 15.09 16.11 7.18
CA SER A 224 14.15 16.07 8.30
C SER A 224 14.32 14.80 9.15
N ASP A 225 13.57 14.75 10.26
CA ASP A 225 13.41 13.58 11.13
C ASP A 225 12.09 12.82 10.86
N TYR A 226 11.39 13.15 9.77
CA TYR A 226 10.13 12.50 9.41
C TYR A 226 10.37 11.15 8.78
N HIS A 227 10.27 10.10 9.61
CA HIS A 227 10.38 8.71 9.14
C HIS A 227 9.04 8.17 8.64
N ARG A 228 9.10 7.35 7.59
CA ARG A 228 7.96 6.59 7.12
C ARG A 228 7.59 5.45 8.08
N GLN A 229 6.36 4.94 8.00
CA GLN A 229 5.88 3.87 8.89
C GLN A 229 6.78 2.62 8.80
N GLY A 230 7.19 2.22 7.60
CA GLY A 230 8.11 1.08 7.41
C GLY A 230 9.44 1.28 8.15
N LYS A 231 10.01 2.48 8.09
CA LYS A 231 11.20 2.85 8.84
C LYS A 231 10.97 2.77 10.36
N TRP A 232 9.89 3.34 10.87
CA TRP A 232 9.53 3.26 12.27
C TRP A 232 9.36 1.81 12.76
N LEU A 233 8.78 0.93 11.93
CA LEU A 233 8.62 -0.48 12.25
C LEU A 233 9.99 -1.18 12.34
N LYS A 234 10.89 -0.95 11.36
CA LYS A 234 12.24 -1.52 11.36
C LYS A 234 13.07 -1.05 12.55
N GLU A 235 13.02 0.22 12.89
CA GLU A 235 13.73 0.75 14.08
C GLU A 235 13.21 0.16 15.39
N ARG A 236 11.90 -0.08 15.48
CA ARG A 236 11.27 -0.58 16.69
C ARG A 236 11.42 -2.08 16.89
N TYR A 237 11.36 -2.87 15.81
CA TYR A 237 11.33 -4.33 15.88
C TYR A 237 12.58 -5.01 15.32
N GLY A 238 13.48 -4.26 14.71
CA GLY A 238 14.70 -4.75 14.07
C GLY A 238 14.53 -5.05 12.57
N ASN A 239 15.58 -4.81 11.81
CA ASN A 239 15.59 -4.99 10.36
C ASN A 239 15.30 -6.44 9.92
N ASP A 240 15.73 -7.42 10.73
CA ASP A 240 15.52 -8.83 10.40
C ASP A 240 14.08 -9.27 10.69
N ASN A 241 13.44 -8.65 11.68
CA ASN A 241 12.07 -8.98 12.09
C ASN A 241 10.99 -8.28 11.27
N VAL A 242 11.36 -7.28 10.45
CA VAL A 242 10.43 -6.54 9.60
C VAL A 242 10.91 -6.61 8.15
N LYS A 243 10.07 -7.14 7.28
CA LYS A 243 10.31 -7.18 5.83
C LYS A 243 9.31 -6.32 5.10
N ILE A 244 9.81 -5.45 4.22
CA ILE A 244 9.01 -4.53 3.40
C ILE A 244 9.01 -5.06 1.97
N VAL A 245 7.83 -5.34 1.45
CA VAL A 245 7.61 -5.85 0.10
C VAL A 245 6.78 -4.84 -0.68
N MET A 246 7.27 -4.42 -1.81
CA MET A 246 6.55 -3.50 -2.71
C MET A 246 5.88 -4.27 -3.83
N LEU A 247 4.66 -3.88 -4.19
CA LEU A 247 4.00 -4.38 -5.39
C LEU A 247 4.51 -3.61 -6.61
N ASN A 248 4.64 -4.27 -7.76
CA ASN A 248 5.02 -3.60 -9.00
C ASN A 248 4.08 -2.46 -9.34
N TRP A 249 4.64 -1.31 -9.70
CA TRP A 249 3.89 -0.11 -10.02
C TRP A 249 4.71 0.85 -10.87
N THR A 250 4.08 1.92 -11.33
CA THR A 250 4.74 3.09 -11.91
C THR A 250 5.25 4.00 -10.80
N GLU A 251 6.38 4.69 -11.01
CA GLU A 251 6.92 5.68 -10.07
C GLU A 251 6.44 7.09 -10.41
N TYR A 252 6.26 7.92 -9.40
CA TYR A 252 6.10 9.36 -9.60
C TYR A 252 7.45 9.98 -9.96
N THR A 253 7.52 10.70 -11.08
CA THR A 253 8.75 11.32 -11.56
C THR A 253 9.17 12.54 -10.75
N ASN A 254 8.21 13.18 -10.09
CA ASN A 254 8.49 14.24 -9.13
C ASN A 254 7.41 14.33 -8.04
N SER A 255 7.71 15.11 -6.99
CA SER A 255 6.83 15.28 -5.84
C SER A 255 5.58 16.12 -6.08
N ASN A 256 5.54 16.89 -7.17
CA ASN A 256 4.54 17.93 -7.40
C ASN A 256 3.61 17.65 -8.54
N ASP A 257 3.97 16.78 -9.47
CA ASP A 257 3.10 16.44 -10.58
C ASP A 257 2.67 14.97 -10.53
N GLN A 258 1.56 14.73 -11.17
CA GLN A 258 0.95 13.40 -11.26
C GLN A 258 1.54 12.59 -12.42
N GLN A 259 2.72 12.96 -12.92
CA GLN A 259 3.39 12.19 -13.95
C GLN A 259 4.02 10.95 -13.34
N THR A 260 3.76 9.83 -13.95
CA THR A 260 4.36 8.55 -13.59
C THR A 260 5.24 8.05 -14.71
N SER A 261 6.31 7.34 -14.37
CA SER A 261 7.15 6.60 -15.30
C SER A 261 7.19 5.12 -14.91
N LEU A 262 7.61 4.29 -15.84
CA LEU A 262 7.93 2.89 -15.53
C LEU A 262 9.24 2.83 -14.74
N VAL A 263 9.32 1.94 -13.76
CA VAL A 263 10.53 1.74 -12.97
C VAL A 263 11.67 1.29 -13.87
N ALA A 264 12.86 1.87 -13.70
CA ALA A 264 14.03 1.60 -14.53
C ALA A 264 13.73 1.74 -16.04
N ASP A 265 13.04 2.81 -16.42
CA ASP A 265 12.63 3.07 -17.82
C ASP A 265 11.84 1.90 -18.46
N GLY A 266 11.24 1.04 -17.65
CA GLY A 266 10.43 -0.11 -18.07
C GLY A 266 11.18 -1.44 -18.07
N LEU A 267 12.44 -1.50 -17.66
CA LEU A 267 13.18 -2.77 -17.58
C LEU A 267 12.54 -3.79 -16.64
N TRP A 268 11.91 -3.33 -15.56
CA TRP A 268 11.19 -4.20 -14.65
C TRP A 268 9.97 -4.83 -15.33
N ASP A 269 9.21 -4.04 -16.07
CA ASP A 269 8.00 -4.50 -16.78
C ASP A 269 8.38 -5.38 -17.99
N ALA A 270 9.43 -5.02 -18.72
CA ALA A 270 9.96 -5.84 -19.80
C ALA A 270 10.46 -7.21 -19.28
N THR A 271 11.09 -7.24 -18.10
CA THR A 271 11.49 -8.50 -17.45
C THR A 271 10.28 -9.37 -17.16
N PHE A 272 9.18 -8.79 -16.68
CA PHE A 272 7.96 -9.53 -16.39
C PHE A 272 7.36 -10.15 -17.67
N GLU A 273 7.39 -9.42 -18.80
CA GLU A 273 6.97 -9.95 -20.11
C GLU A 273 7.86 -11.12 -20.57
N VAL A 274 9.17 -11.02 -20.41
CA VAL A 274 10.11 -12.11 -20.80
C VAL A 274 9.88 -13.39 -20.00
N VAL A 275 9.41 -13.29 -18.78
CA VAL A 275 9.02 -14.47 -17.96
C VAL A 275 7.53 -14.84 -18.12
N ASP A 276 6.94 -14.54 -19.27
CA ASP A 276 5.57 -14.87 -19.64
C ASP A 276 4.51 -14.31 -18.66
N CYS A 277 4.76 -13.16 -18.07
CA CYS A 277 3.92 -12.52 -17.07
C CYS A 277 3.54 -13.46 -15.91
N GLN A 278 4.40 -14.44 -15.59
CA GLN A 278 4.17 -15.31 -14.45
C GLN A 278 4.37 -14.50 -13.14
N PRO A 279 3.35 -14.44 -12.27
CA PRO A 279 3.49 -13.74 -11.01
C PRO A 279 4.63 -14.28 -10.16
N PHE A 280 5.44 -13.38 -9.61
CA PHE A 280 6.56 -13.76 -8.76
C PHE A 280 6.77 -12.80 -7.59
N GLY A 281 7.43 -13.29 -6.54
CA GLY A 281 7.99 -12.48 -5.46
C GLY A 281 9.45 -12.86 -5.23
N MET A 282 10.29 -11.88 -4.89
CA MET A 282 11.70 -12.10 -4.62
C MET A 282 12.31 -11.01 -3.74
N ASP A 283 13.38 -11.36 -3.03
CA ASP A 283 14.25 -10.39 -2.36
C ASP A 283 15.02 -9.61 -3.41
N ILE A 284 15.13 -8.28 -3.21
CA ILE A 284 15.79 -7.41 -4.19
C ILE A 284 17.22 -7.03 -3.79
N LYS A 285 17.62 -7.22 -2.55
CA LYS A 285 18.95 -6.85 -2.08
C LYS A 285 20.06 -7.55 -2.85
N GLY A 286 21.00 -6.77 -3.38
CA GLY A 286 22.13 -7.28 -4.19
C GLY A 286 21.69 -7.85 -5.54
N THR A 287 20.56 -7.43 -6.08
CA THR A 287 20.06 -7.78 -7.41
C THR A 287 19.97 -6.54 -8.28
N PRO A 288 19.82 -6.67 -9.61
CA PRO A 288 19.53 -5.54 -10.49
C PRO A 288 18.34 -4.70 -10.01
N PHE A 289 17.27 -5.34 -9.53
CA PHE A 289 16.11 -4.66 -8.97
C PHE A 289 16.49 -3.77 -7.78
N GLY A 290 17.26 -4.30 -6.84
CA GLY A 290 17.70 -3.55 -5.66
C GLY A 290 18.65 -2.41 -6.00
N HIS A 291 19.52 -2.58 -6.99
CA HIS A 291 20.46 -1.56 -7.44
C HIS A 291 19.81 -0.44 -8.26
N THR A 292 18.59 -0.63 -8.74
CA THR A 292 17.82 0.41 -9.45
C THR A 292 17.70 1.66 -8.58
N PRO A 293 18.00 2.87 -9.11
CA PRO A 293 17.75 4.12 -8.40
C PRO A 293 16.27 4.25 -8.02
N TYR A 294 16.00 4.70 -6.79
CA TYR A 294 14.66 5.05 -6.36
C TYR A 294 14.42 6.54 -6.62
N PHE A 295 13.58 6.83 -7.61
CA PHE A 295 13.32 8.20 -8.04
C PHE A 295 12.23 8.84 -7.19
N ASN A 296 12.63 9.46 -6.09
CA ASN A 296 11.76 10.37 -5.36
C ASN A 296 12.64 11.40 -4.63
N ASP A 297 12.58 12.65 -5.07
CA ASP A 297 13.36 13.75 -4.57
C ASP A 297 13.18 14.06 -3.07
N ARG A 298 12.08 13.57 -2.48
CA ARG A 298 11.81 13.74 -1.03
C ARG A 298 12.74 12.93 -0.13
N TYR A 299 13.40 11.89 -0.66
CA TYR A 299 14.22 10.96 0.12
C TYR A 299 15.71 11.03 -0.21
N GLY A 300 16.12 11.94 -1.10
CA GLY A 300 17.49 12.03 -1.59
C GLY A 300 17.87 10.87 -2.52
N LYS A 301 19.16 10.63 -2.66
CA LYS A 301 19.67 9.57 -3.54
C LYS A 301 19.62 8.22 -2.82
N MET A 302 18.62 7.43 -3.15
CA MET A 302 18.40 6.07 -2.64
C MET A 302 18.32 5.07 -3.80
N LYS A 303 18.46 3.80 -3.47
CA LYS A 303 18.16 2.66 -4.34
C LYS A 303 16.94 1.91 -3.80
N TRP A 304 16.35 1.06 -4.64
CA TRP A 304 15.23 0.25 -4.21
C TRP A 304 15.57 -0.66 -3.01
N GLU A 305 16.79 -1.21 -2.93
CA GLU A 305 17.24 -2.02 -1.79
C GLU A 305 17.40 -1.24 -0.48
N ASP A 306 17.47 0.09 -0.52
CA ASP A 306 17.51 0.94 0.68
C ASP A 306 16.11 1.13 1.26
N VAL A 307 15.08 1.12 0.42
CA VAL A 307 13.69 1.45 0.79
C VAL A 307 12.79 0.23 0.98
N ALA A 308 13.14 -0.93 0.37
CA ALA A 308 12.38 -2.17 0.46
C ALA A 308 13.29 -3.40 0.52
N ASP A 309 12.77 -4.51 1.06
CA ASP A 309 13.48 -5.79 1.10
C ASP A 309 13.14 -6.66 -0.11
N GLY A 310 11.94 -6.53 -0.66
CA GLY A 310 11.49 -7.36 -1.77
C GLY A 310 10.45 -6.71 -2.66
N VAL A 311 10.20 -7.36 -3.79
CA VAL A 311 9.19 -6.95 -4.77
C VAL A 311 8.30 -8.13 -5.13
N ILE A 312 7.03 -7.83 -5.38
CA ILE A 312 6.08 -8.77 -5.99
C ILE A 312 5.60 -8.17 -7.31
N TYR A 313 5.77 -8.92 -8.36
CA TYR A 313 5.12 -8.72 -9.65
C TYR A 313 3.90 -9.63 -9.73
N TYR A 314 2.70 -9.08 -9.83
CA TYR A 314 1.46 -9.85 -9.82
C TYR A 314 0.72 -9.81 -11.16
N ARG A 315 0.58 -8.61 -11.74
CA ARG A 315 0.01 -8.39 -13.07
C ARG A 315 0.83 -7.34 -13.81
N PRO A 316 0.81 -7.33 -15.15
CA PRO A 316 1.38 -6.21 -15.91
C PRO A 316 0.79 -4.88 -15.44
N CYS A 317 1.60 -3.83 -15.36
CA CYS A 317 1.13 -2.52 -14.86
C CYS A 317 0.00 -1.93 -15.72
N TYR A 318 -0.06 -2.25 -17.01
CA TYR A 318 -1.14 -1.83 -17.92
C TYR A 318 -2.46 -2.59 -17.73
N GLU A 319 -2.49 -3.63 -16.90
CA GLU A 319 -3.71 -4.36 -16.50
C GLU A 319 -4.24 -3.92 -15.14
N THR A 320 -3.55 -2.98 -14.47
CA THR A 320 -4.01 -2.42 -13.19
C THR A 320 -5.32 -1.67 -13.37
N VAL A 321 -6.28 -1.95 -12.49
CA VAL A 321 -7.61 -1.36 -12.50
C VAL A 321 -7.87 -0.60 -11.20
N LEU A 322 -8.20 0.67 -11.34
CA LEU A 322 -8.64 1.53 -10.24
C LEU A 322 -10.16 1.61 -10.19
N THR A 323 -10.72 1.63 -8.98
CA THR A 323 -12.17 1.70 -8.77
C THR A 323 -12.52 2.72 -7.70
N ILE A 324 -13.53 3.53 -7.97
CA ILE A 324 -14.10 4.50 -7.03
C ILE A 324 -15.62 4.43 -7.05
N GLY A 325 -16.24 4.98 -6.01
CA GLY A 325 -17.68 5.05 -5.87
C GLY A 325 -18.28 3.74 -5.36
N ILE A 326 -19.11 3.83 -4.32
CA ILE A 326 -19.77 2.71 -3.67
C ILE A 326 -21.28 2.86 -3.88
N PRO A 327 -21.90 2.12 -4.83
CA PRO A 327 -23.33 2.29 -5.14
C PRO A 327 -24.23 2.14 -3.93
N GLY A 328 -25.07 3.16 -3.67
CA GLY A 328 -26.01 3.19 -2.57
C GLY A 328 -25.42 3.51 -1.20
N ILE A 329 -24.15 3.92 -1.13
CA ILE A 329 -23.51 4.30 0.15
C ILE A 329 -24.12 5.60 0.71
N VAL A 330 -24.51 6.54 -0.15
CA VAL A 330 -25.20 7.78 0.22
C VAL A 330 -26.71 7.56 0.02
N SER A 331 -27.31 6.74 0.90
CA SER A 331 -28.75 6.50 0.91
C SER A 331 -29.53 7.66 1.55
N ALA A 332 -30.82 7.75 1.28
CA ALA A 332 -31.68 8.85 1.72
C ALA A 332 -31.61 9.14 3.24
N ASP A 333 -31.44 8.12 4.07
CA ASP A 333 -31.27 8.25 5.52
C ASP A 333 -29.89 8.79 5.94
N PHE A 334 -28.93 8.87 5.01
CA PHE A 334 -27.59 9.35 5.29
C PHE A 334 -27.25 10.67 4.57
N GLU A 335 -28.03 11.13 3.63
CA GLU A 335 -27.78 12.33 2.82
C GLU A 335 -27.52 13.59 3.66
N GLU A 336 -28.33 13.83 4.70
CA GLU A 336 -28.16 14.99 5.60
C GLU A 336 -26.80 14.95 6.32
N GLU A 337 -26.45 13.81 6.91
CA GLU A 337 -25.16 13.63 7.60
C GLU A 337 -24.00 13.67 6.62
N PHE A 338 -24.14 13.10 5.43
CA PHE A 338 -23.14 13.17 4.37
C PHE A 338 -22.86 14.63 3.97
N MET A 339 -23.89 15.42 3.69
CA MET A 339 -23.72 16.83 3.32
C MET A 339 -23.18 17.68 4.46
N ARG A 340 -23.54 17.37 5.72
CA ARG A 340 -22.92 18.00 6.90
C ARG A 340 -21.40 17.78 6.92
N ARG A 341 -20.94 16.55 6.63
CA ARG A 341 -19.51 16.21 6.58
C ARG A 341 -18.82 16.87 5.39
N ILE A 342 -19.42 16.82 4.21
CA ILE A 342 -18.95 17.51 3.00
C ILE A 342 -18.72 18.99 3.30
N LYS A 343 -19.72 19.65 3.85
CA LYS A 343 -19.61 21.07 4.21
C LYS A 343 -18.43 21.34 5.14
N ILE A 344 -18.36 20.63 6.25
CA ILE A 344 -17.28 20.78 7.24
C ILE A 344 -15.90 20.58 6.62
N TYR A 345 -15.74 19.51 5.82
CA TYR A 345 -14.49 19.17 5.18
C TYR A 345 -14.06 20.22 4.15
N PHE A 346 -14.97 20.62 3.25
CA PHE A 346 -14.67 21.59 2.20
C PHE A 346 -14.38 22.98 2.77
N GLU A 347 -15.14 23.40 3.79
CA GLU A 347 -14.85 24.66 4.50
C GLU A 347 -13.50 24.61 5.22
N ALA A 348 -13.12 23.48 5.85
CA ALA A 348 -11.83 23.32 6.51
C ALA A 348 -10.65 23.36 5.51
N MET A 349 -10.86 22.85 4.29
CA MET A 349 -9.88 22.89 3.19
C MET A 349 -9.94 24.17 2.36
N GLU A 350 -10.74 25.16 2.75
CA GLU A 350 -10.93 26.43 2.03
C GLU A 350 -11.43 26.22 0.58
N LEU A 351 -12.23 25.18 0.37
CA LEU A 351 -12.82 24.82 -0.92
C LEU A 351 -14.31 25.23 -1.00
N SER A 352 -14.81 25.42 -2.20
CA SER A 352 -16.24 25.66 -2.44
C SER A 352 -17.05 24.41 -2.10
N VAL A 353 -18.06 24.57 -1.23
CA VAL A 353 -18.94 23.46 -0.81
C VAL A 353 -19.86 23.06 -1.97
N PRO A 354 -19.81 21.81 -2.46
CA PRO A 354 -20.70 21.35 -3.52
C PRO A 354 -22.12 21.12 -2.98
N THR A 355 -23.10 21.13 -3.90
CA THR A 355 -24.45 20.67 -3.63
C THR A 355 -24.52 19.15 -3.49
N LEU A 356 -25.65 18.61 -3.00
CA LEU A 356 -25.87 17.15 -2.95
C LEU A 356 -25.81 16.52 -4.36
N GLU A 357 -26.39 17.20 -5.35
CA GLU A 357 -26.41 16.73 -6.74
C GLU A 357 -25.01 16.63 -7.35
N GLU A 358 -24.09 17.50 -6.93
CA GLU A 358 -22.69 17.48 -7.36
C GLU A 358 -21.86 16.47 -6.55
N ALA A 359 -22.01 16.44 -5.23
CA ALA A 359 -21.20 15.60 -4.34
C ALA A 359 -21.57 14.12 -4.40
N LYS A 360 -22.87 13.79 -4.33
CA LYS A 360 -23.32 12.40 -4.24
C LYS A 360 -22.79 11.48 -5.35
N PRO A 361 -22.81 11.87 -6.64
CA PRO A 361 -22.30 11.01 -7.72
C PRO A 361 -20.82 10.67 -7.58
N ALA A 362 -20.00 11.54 -6.98
CA ALA A 362 -18.57 11.28 -6.78
C ALA A 362 -18.30 10.12 -5.82
N TYR A 363 -19.22 9.87 -4.87
CA TYR A 363 -19.09 8.82 -3.86
C TYR A 363 -19.96 7.58 -4.16
N ASP A 364 -21.07 7.76 -4.86
CA ASP A 364 -22.12 6.74 -5.03
C ASP A 364 -22.08 6.05 -6.39
N ARG A 365 -21.51 6.72 -7.41
CA ARG A 365 -21.41 6.16 -8.76
C ARG A 365 -20.14 5.35 -8.90
N PHE A 366 -20.29 4.04 -9.11
CA PHE A 366 -19.16 3.17 -9.42
C PHE A 366 -18.51 3.55 -10.76
N VAL A 367 -17.21 3.76 -10.73
CA VAL A 367 -16.37 4.00 -11.90
C VAL A 367 -15.13 3.11 -11.82
N SER A 368 -14.76 2.52 -12.95
CA SER A 368 -13.55 1.74 -13.13
C SER A 368 -12.71 2.33 -14.26
N PHE A 369 -11.41 2.45 -14.06
CA PHE A 369 -10.49 3.02 -15.05
C PHE A 369 -9.07 2.42 -14.90
N PRO A 370 -8.21 2.53 -15.96
CA PRO A 370 -6.84 2.02 -15.92
C PRO A 370 -5.99 2.67 -14.83
N GLY A 371 -5.13 1.89 -14.20
CA GLY A 371 -4.20 2.34 -13.14
C GLY A 371 -2.90 2.97 -13.64
N THR A 372 -2.72 3.14 -14.93
CA THR A 372 -1.53 3.74 -15.55
C THR A 372 -1.61 5.25 -15.72
N TYR A 373 -2.70 5.87 -15.26
CA TYR A 373 -2.90 7.31 -15.37
C TYR A 373 -1.65 8.12 -14.94
N PRO A 374 -1.24 9.19 -15.67
CA PRO A 374 -1.93 9.75 -16.86
C PRO A 374 -1.65 9.00 -18.18
N GLN A 375 -0.81 7.99 -18.21
CA GLN A 375 -0.49 7.24 -19.42
C GLN A 375 -1.63 6.30 -19.80
N SER A 376 -1.80 6.02 -21.10
CA SER A 376 -2.72 4.98 -21.52
C SER A 376 -2.08 3.59 -21.42
N PRO A 377 -2.84 2.51 -21.18
CA PRO A 377 -2.31 1.14 -21.21
C PRO A 377 -1.56 0.81 -22.51
N ASP A 378 -2.03 1.32 -23.65
CA ASP A 378 -1.38 1.08 -24.94
C ASP A 378 -0.03 1.80 -25.06
N SER A 379 0.09 3.02 -24.52
CA SER A 379 1.37 3.74 -24.45
C SER A 379 2.39 2.98 -23.59
N VAL A 380 1.97 2.44 -22.46
CA VAL A 380 2.83 1.63 -21.59
C VAL A 380 3.28 0.34 -22.28
N ARG A 381 2.35 -0.38 -22.94
CA ARG A 381 2.69 -1.58 -23.73
C ARG A 381 3.69 -1.28 -24.83
N GLU A 382 3.50 -0.17 -25.54
CA GLU A 382 4.42 0.22 -26.61
C GLU A 382 5.82 0.54 -26.09
N SER A 383 5.94 1.19 -24.94
CA SER A 383 7.24 1.43 -24.29
C SER A 383 7.95 0.13 -23.94
N ILE A 384 7.23 -0.84 -23.36
CA ILE A 384 7.79 -2.16 -23.04
C ILE A 384 8.21 -2.91 -24.31
N ARG A 385 7.38 -2.91 -25.37
CA ARG A 385 7.73 -3.56 -26.64
C ARG A 385 9.00 -3.02 -27.28
N LYS A 386 9.26 -1.72 -27.16
CA LYS A 386 10.49 -1.12 -27.68
C LYS A 386 11.71 -1.69 -26.96
N LEU A 387 11.67 -1.83 -25.65
CA LEU A 387 12.74 -2.45 -24.87
C LEU A 387 12.96 -3.92 -25.21
N LEU A 388 11.91 -4.65 -25.57
CA LEU A 388 12.01 -6.05 -25.97
C LEU A 388 12.56 -6.25 -27.39
N ALA A 389 12.60 -5.20 -28.20
CA ALA A 389 13.09 -5.23 -29.59
C ALA A 389 14.56 -4.80 -29.72
N GLU A 390 15.12 -4.20 -28.67
CA GLU A 390 16.54 -3.81 -28.56
C GLU A 390 17.41 -4.99 -28.11
#